data_e0ecd21f583f68ccd7b2d5c37f0a050f
#
_entry.id   e0ecd21f583f68ccd7b2d5c37f0a050f
#
_cell.length_a   1.000
_cell.length_b   1.000
_cell.length_c   1.000
_cell.angle_alpha   90.00
_cell.angle_beta   90.00
_cell.angle_gamma   90.00
#
_symmetry.space_group_name_H-M   'P 1'
#
loop_
_entity.id
_entity.type
_entity.pdbx_description
1 polymer ?
#
loop_
_entity_poly.entity_id
_entity_poly.type
_entity_poly.pdbx_seq_one_letter_code
_entity_poly.pdbx_strand_id
1 'polypeptide(L)'
;RLRIVDVQSRIVCAGLLNERLAAGQNKLAVDLELFEQLIASVQSRHGSPLLAVCGMIGGIRDYQSRFSRFEAGRVKELRRRRGQRRYSIDRLGEVRFEVDADARHLPVALASIVGKYLREICMRRIGEFYRRDDPALELSSGYHDPVTTRFIDATEPARRRLQIAPDCFRRQA
;
A
#
# COMPACT_ATOMS: atom_id res chain seq x y z
N ARG A 1 22.40 18.47 1.09
CA ARG A 1 22.76 17.13 1.54
C ARG A 1 21.47 16.40 1.93
N LEU A 2 21.15 15.29 1.25
CA LEU A 2 19.99 14.46 1.57
C LEU A 2 20.32 13.56 2.79
N ARG A 3 19.36 13.43 3.72
CA ARG A 3 19.46 12.50 4.85
C ARG A 3 18.12 11.75 4.98
N ILE A 4 18.15 10.42 4.99
CA ILE A 4 17.01 9.60 5.35
C ILE A 4 16.96 9.54 6.88
N VAL A 5 15.88 9.96 7.48
CA VAL A 5 15.71 10.00 8.94
C VAL A 5 14.78 8.90 9.46
N ASP A 6 13.86 8.40 8.63
CA ASP A 6 12.93 7.36 8.99
C ASP A 6 12.45 6.61 7.74
N VAL A 7 12.12 5.33 7.88
CA VAL A 7 11.50 4.49 6.86
C VAL A 7 10.38 3.69 7.52
N GLN A 8 9.16 3.90 7.08
CA GLN A 8 7.98 3.20 7.58
C GLN A 8 7.26 2.48 6.46
N SER A 9 6.70 1.33 6.77
CA SER A 9 5.90 0.54 5.83
C SER A 9 4.67 -0.04 6.50
N ARG A 10 3.64 -0.32 5.71
CA ARG A 10 2.45 -1.06 6.11
C ARG A 10 2.26 -2.23 5.16
N ILE A 11 2.21 -3.43 5.71
CA ILE A 11 1.94 -4.66 4.96
C ILE A 11 0.46 -4.98 5.16
N VAL A 12 -0.26 -5.11 4.04
CA VAL A 12 -1.67 -5.49 4.02
C VAL A 12 -1.76 -6.87 3.39
N CYS A 13 -2.14 -7.87 4.18
CA CYS A 13 -2.37 -9.21 3.66
C CYS A 13 -3.70 -9.32 2.91
N ALA A 14 -3.86 -10.39 2.13
CA ALA A 14 -5.08 -10.63 1.37
C ALA A 14 -6.33 -10.66 2.28
N GLY A 15 -6.25 -11.33 3.42
CA GLY A 15 -7.36 -11.43 4.37
C GLY A 15 -7.86 -10.08 4.86
N LEU A 16 -6.96 -9.23 5.33
CA LEU A 16 -7.34 -7.88 5.78
C LEU A 16 -7.96 -7.04 4.65
N LEU A 17 -7.39 -7.12 3.43
CA LEU A 17 -7.97 -6.41 2.30
C LEU A 17 -9.36 -6.93 1.97
N ASN A 18 -9.55 -8.25 1.90
CA ASN A 18 -10.83 -8.88 1.60
C ASN A 18 -11.89 -8.56 2.68
N GLU A 19 -11.52 -8.55 3.95
CA GLU A 19 -12.39 -8.12 5.06
C GLU A 19 -12.90 -6.69 4.85
N ARG A 20 -11.99 -5.77 4.51
CA ARG A 20 -12.34 -4.37 4.24
C ARG A 20 -13.27 -4.23 3.03
N LEU A 21 -13.01 -4.98 1.97
CA LEU A 21 -13.86 -5.00 0.78
C LEU A 21 -15.25 -5.57 1.09
N ALA A 22 -15.34 -6.66 1.88
CA ALA A 22 -16.60 -7.25 2.32
C ALA A 22 -17.41 -6.29 3.22
N ALA A 23 -16.72 -5.43 3.99
CA ALA A 23 -17.35 -4.36 4.77
C ALA A 23 -17.80 -3.15 3.92
N GLY A 24 -17.76 -3.25 2.59
CA GLY A 24 -18.23 -2.21 1.67
C GLY A 24 -17.21 -1.11 1.34
N GLN A 25 -15.99 -1.21 1.82
CA GLN A 25 -14.93 -0.31 1.38
C GLN A 25 -14.44 -0.70 -0.02
N ASN A 26 -14.02 0.28 -0.81
CA ASN A 26 -13.32 -0.02 -2.06
C ASN A 26 -11.80 0.06 -1.85
N LYS A 27 -11.06 -0.57 -2.74
CA LYS A 27 -9.59 -0.61 -2.68
C LYS A 27 -8.96 0.79 -2.61
N LEU A 28 -9.52 1.76 -3.33
CA LEU A 28 -8.99 3.13 -3.37
C LEU A 28 -9.12 3.83 -2.02
N ALA A 29 -10.21 3.56 -1.28
CA ALA A 29 -10.40 4.08 0.07
C ALA A 29 -9.39 3.45 1.04
N VAL A 30 -9.16 2.15 0.94
CA VAL A 30 -8.14 1.45 1.74
C VAL A 30 -6.75 2.00 1.46
N ASP A 31 -6.38 2.17 0.18
CA ASP A 31 -5.08 2.74 -0.21
C ASP A 31 -4.91 4.16 0.37
N LEU A 32 -5.93 5.02 0.27
CA LEU A 32 -5.88 6.38 0.81
C LEU A 32 -5.73 6.38 2.34
N GLU A 33 -6.48 5.55 3.04
CA GLU A 33 -6.38 5.42 4.50
C GLU A 33 -4.96 5.01 4.93
N LEU A 34 -4.30 4.12 4.18
CA LEU A 34 -2.92 3.71 4.45
C LEU A 34 -1.93 4.87 4.26
N PHE A 35 -2.12 5.72 3.24
CA PHE A 35 -1.34 6.94 3.10
C PHE A 35 -1.54 7.89 4.28
N GLU A 36 -2.78 8.11 4.72
CA GLU A 36 -3.08 8.95 5.88
C GLU A 36 -2.42 8.40 7.15
N GLN A 37 -2.45 7.06 7.36
CA GLN A 37 -1.81 6.40 8.50
C GLN A 37 -0.30 6.60 8.50
N LEU A 38 0.36 6.44 7.37
CA LEU A 38 1.80 6.63 7.24
C LEU A 38 2.19 8.09 7.47
N ILE A 39 1.46 9.04 6.87
CA ILE A 39 1.68 10.48 7.03
C ILE A 39 1.52 10.88 8.50
N ALA A 40 0.45 10.45 9.16
CA ALA A 40 0.20 10.73 10.57
C ALA A 40 1.28 10.12 11.47
N SER A 41 1.75 8.92 11.15
CA SER A 41 2.83 8.25 11.88
C SER A 41 4.16 9.01 11.76
N VAL A 42 4.51 9.49 10.57
CA VAL A 42 5.70 10.33 10.36
C VAL A 42 5.57 11.64 11.13
N GLN A 43 4.40 12.29 11.06
CA GLN A 43 4.15 13.52 11.80
C GLN A 43 4.32 13.34 13.31
N SER A 44 3.76 12.28 13.87
CA SER A 44 3.85 12.03 15.31
C SER A 44 5.29 11.82 15.81
N ARG A 45 6.16 11.32 14.95
CA ARG A 45 7.58 11.07 15.28
C ARG A 45 8.49 12.25 15.03
N HIS A 46 8.23 13.02 13.99
CA HIS A 46 9.17 14.04 13.50
C HIS A 46 8.63 15.47 13.61
N GLY A 47 7.36 15.62 13.98
CA GLY A 47 6.71 16.93 14.12
C GLY A 47 6.23 17.52 12.80
N SER A 48 5.76 18.76 12.87
CA SER A 48 5.23 19.54 11.75
C SER A 48 6.06 20.82 11.57
N PRO A 49 6.02 21.46 10.37
CA PRO A 49 5.24 21.07 9.20
C PRO A 49 5.93 19.97 8.37
N LEU A 50 5.13 19.15 7.69
CA LEU A 50 5.58 18.14 6.73
C LEU A 50 5.26 18.55 5.29
N LEU A 51 6.03 18.02 4.34
CA LEU A 51 5.64 17.88 2.95
C LEU A 51 5.53 16.40 2.62
N ALA A 52 4.31 15.87 2.50
CA ALA A 52 4.06 14.52 2.05
C ALA A 52 3.81 14.49 0.55
N VAL A 53 4.64 13.76 -0.19
CA VAL A 53 4.47 13.53 -1.63
C VAL A 53 4.11 12.09 -1.87
N CYS A 54 2.95 11.86 -2.49
CA CYS A 54 2.36 10.56 -2.73
C CYS A 54 2.15 10.33 -4.23
N GLY A 55 2.26 9.09 -4.68
CA GLY A 55 1.74 8.68 -5.98
C GLY A 55 0.23 8.91 -6.06
N MET A 56 -0.27 9.29 -7.24
CA MET A 56 -1.70 9.47 -7.44
C MET A 56 -2.41 8.12 -7.41
N ILE A 57 -3.43 7.99 -6.57
CA ILE A 57 -4.29 6.81 -6.54
C ILE A 57 -5.24 6.89 -7.73
N GLY A 58 -5.17 5.89 -8.63
CA GLY A 58 -6.01 5.82 -9.81
C GLY A 58 -7.50 5.83 -9.46
N GLY A 59 -8.30 6.58 -10.22
CA GLY A 59 -9.74 6.71 -10.01
C GLY A 59 -10.17 7.75 -8.96
N ILE A 60 -9.28 8.29 -8.15
CA ILE A 60 -9.62 9.38 -7.21
C ILE A 60 -9.44 10.73 -7.91
N ARG A 61 -10.55 11.45 -8.08
CA ARG A 61 -10.56 12.82 -8.64
C ARG A 61 -10.55 13.89 -7.56
N ASP A 62 -11.18 13.59 -6.42
CA ASP A 62 -11.27 14.46 -5.27
C ASP A 62 -10.86 13.68 -4.01
N TYR A 63 -9.73 14.09 -3.43
CA TYR A 63 -9.22 13.49 -2.19
C TYR A 63 -9.82 14.16 -0.96
N GLN A 64 -10.19 15.44 -1.04
CA GLN A 64 -10.68 16.20 0.13
C GLN A 64 -11.89 15.55 0.77
N SER A 65 -12.86 15.13 -0.04
CA SER A 65 -14.08 14.47 0.43
C SER A 65 -13.86 13.01 0.88
N ARG A 66 -12.66 12.47 0.68
CA ARG A 66 -12.33 11.06 0.94
C ARG A 66 -11.35 10.85 2.06
N PHE A 67 -10.73 11.92 2.56
CA PHE A 67 -9.91 11.80 3.75
C PHE A 67 -10.76 11.32 4.94
N SER A 68 -10.27 10.31 5.63
CA SER A 68 -10.95 9.71 6.79
C SER A 68 -10.35 10.14 8.12
N ARG A 69 -9.04 10.41 8.12
CA ARG A 69 -8.29 10.82 9.32
C ARG A 69 -8.09 12.32 9.42
N PHE A 70 -8.05 13.00 8.29
CA PHE A 70 -7.91 14.44 8.25
C PHE A 70 -9.29 15.08 8.25
N GLU A 71 -9.66 15.74 9.33
CA GLU A 71 -10.96 16.42 9.48
C GLU A 71 -11.20 17.36 8.30
N ALA A 72 -12.36 17.27 7.66
CA ALA A 72 -12.70 18.03 6.46
C ALA A 72 -12.51 19.54 6.64
N GLY A 73 -12.83 20.10 7.82
CA GLY A 73 -12.64 21.51 8.14
C GLY A 73 -11.18 21.97 8.25
N ARG A 74 -10.24 21.02 8.32
CA ARG A 74 -8.78 21.29 8.40
C ARG A 74 -8.06 21.08 7.08
N VAL A 75 -8.77 20.62 6.03
CA VAL A 75 -8.21 20.35 4.72
C VAL A 75 -8.60 21.46 3.77
N LYS A 76 -7.60 22.13 3.18
CA LYS A 76 -7.78 23.15 2.14
C LYS A 76 -7.12 22.72 0.86
N GLU A 77 -7.87 22.63 -0.24
CA GLU A 77 -7.28 22.40 -1.55
C GLU A 77 -6.48 23.64 -1.98
N LEU A 78 -5.18 23.46 -2.24
CA LEU A 78 -4.29 24.52 -2.71
C LEU A 78 -4.23 24.54 -4.23
N ARG A 79 -4.31 23.38 -4.87
CA ARG A 79 -4.16 23.25 -6.32
C ARG A 79 -4.79 21.97 -6.86
N ARG A 80 -5.52 22.13 -7.96
CA ARG A 80 -6.05 21.04 -8.78
C ARG A 80 -5.58 21.22 -10.21
N ARG A 81 -4.69 20.33 -10.65
CA ARG A 81 -4.23 20.26 -12.06
C ARG A 81 -4.34 18.83 -12.58
N ARG A 82 -4.29 18.67 -13.90
CA ARG A 82 -4.13 17.34 -14.49
C ARG A 82 -2.84 16.70 -13.93
N GLY A 83 -2.96 15.52 -13.38
CA GLY A 83 -1.81 14.79 -12.77
C GLY A 83 -1.28 15.32 -11.44
N GLN A 84 -1.93 16.34 -10.82
CA GLN A 84 -1.50 16.85 -9.51
C GLN A 84 -2.66 17.33 -8.67
N ARG A 85 -2.65 17.01 -7.38
CA ARG A 85 -3.52 17.54 -6.33
C ARG A 85 -2.67 17.97 -5.15
N ARG A 86 -2.94 19.15 -4.60
CA ARG A 86 -2.20 19.68 -3.44
C ARG A 86 -3.18 20.16 -2.39
N TYR A 87 -2.94 19.76 -1.15
CA TYR A 87 -3.76 20.10 -0.01
C TYR A 87 -2.89 20.65 1.12
N SER A 88 -3.36 21.72 1.76
CA SER A 88 -2.86 22.14 3.07
C SER A 88 -3.72 21.48 4.13
N ILE A 89 -3.10 20.88 5.11
CA ILE A 89 -3.77 20.25 6.24
C ILE A 89 -3.28 20.93 7.52
N ASP A 90 -4.21 21.50 8.28
CA ASP A 90 -3.89 22.23 9.50
C ASP A 90 -3.06 21.36 10.46
N ARG A 91 -2.02 21.94 11.04
CA ARG A 91 -1.07 21.31 11.96
C ARG A 91 -0.27 20.12 11.38
N LEU A 92 -0.43 19.80 10.10
CA LEU A 92 0.36 18.77 9.43
C LEU A 92 1.31 19.38 8.42
N GLY A 93 0.81 20.22 7.53
CA GLY A 93 1.58 20.82 6.45
C GLY A 93 0.95 20.58 5.09
N GLU A 94 1.72 20.19 4.08
CA GLU A 94 1.23 19.99 2.72
C GLU A 94 1.22 18.51 2.33
N VAL A 95 0.14 18.06 1.69
CA VAL A 95 0.03 16.73 1.07
C VAL A 95 -0.18 16.91 -0.43
N ARG A 96 0.62 16.20 -1.22
CA ARG A 96 0.58 16.19 -2.68
C ARG A 96 0.33 14.79 -3.20
N PHE A 97 -0.58 14.68 -4.16
CA PHE A 97 -0.75 13.48 -4.99
C PHE A 97 -0.34 13.81 -6.41
N GLU A 98 0.60 13.08 -6.97
CA GLU A 98 1.16 13.35 -8.29
C GLU A 98 1.26 12.08 -9.13
N VAL A 99 0.96 12.21 -10.43
CA VAL A 99 1.25 11.16 -11.42
C VAL A 99 2.76 11.11 -11.62
N ASP A 100 3.31 9.91 -11.74
CA ASP A 100 4.75 9.65 -11.91
C ASP A 100 5.61 10.35 -10.82
N ALA A 101 5.10 10.33 -9.58
CA ALA A 101 5.78 10.98 -8.45
C ALA A 101 7.16 10.37 -8.17
N ASP A 102 7.33 9.07 -8.39
CA ASP A 102 8.59 8.36 -8.25
C ASP A 102 9.64 8.77 -9.30
N ALA A 103 9.22 9.15 -10.50
CA ALA A 103 10.12 9.70 -11.53
C ALA A 103 10.60 11.14 -11.23
N ARG A 104 9.90 11.86 -10.34
CA ARG A 104 10.15 13.30 -10.07
C ARG A 104 10.72 13.57 -8.68
N HIS A 105 10.48 12.68 -7.74
CA HIS A 105 10.81 12.87 -6.33
C HIS A 105 11.63 11.69 -5.81
N LEU A 106 12.91 11.92 -5.55
CA LEU A 106 13.80 10.88 -5.03
C LEU A 106 13.25 10.17 -3.78
N PRO A 107 12.64 10.83 -2.78
CA PRO A 107 12.05 10.14 -1.64
C PRO A 107 10.94 9.16 -2.04
N VAL A 108 10.12 9.50 -3.05
CA VAL A 108 9.06 8.62 -3.55
C VAL A 108 9.65 7.42 -4.31
N ALA A 109 10.69 7.64 -5.12
CA ALA A 109 11.43 6.56 -5.78
C ALA A 109 12.01 5.57 -4.77
N LEU A 110 12.66 6.07 -3.72
CA LEU A 110 13.20 5.23 -2.64
C LEU A 110 12.09 4.47 -1.90
N ALA A 111 10.98 5.12 -1.58
CA ALA A 111 9.84 4.45 -0.95
C ALA A 111 9.26 3.34 -1.85
N SER A 112 9.19 3.57 -3.16
CA SER A 112 8.76 2.57 -4.14
C SER A 112 9.70 1.36 -4.17
N ILE A 113 11.02 1.58 -4.15
CA ILE A 113 12.02 0.50 -4.09
C ILE A 113 11.88 -0.30 -2.80
N VAL A 114 11.78 0.37 -1.66
CA VAL A 114 11.61 -0.30 -0.35
C VAL A 114 10.32 -1.11 -0.34
N GLY A 115 9.22 -0.56 -0.83
CA GLY A 115 7.94 -1.27 -0.91
C GLY A 115 8.00 -2.53 -1.76
N LYS A 116 8.64 -2.46 -2.94
CA LYS A 116 8.89 -3.62 -3.83
C LYS A 116 9.75 -4.68 -3.12
N TYR A 117 10.84 -4.26 -2.52
CA TYR A 117 11.75 -5.16 -1.80
C TYR A 117 11.06 -5.90 -0.65
N LEU A 118 10.29 -5.19 0.19
CA LEU A 118 9.54 -5.81 1.28
C LEU A 118 8.49 -6.80 0.75
N ARG A 119 7.82 -6.47 -0.33
CA ARG A 119 6.87 -7.36 -0.98
C ARG A 119 7.55 -8.63 -1.49
N GLU A 120 8.69 -8.52 -2.15
CA GLU A 120 9.45 -9.67 -2.65
C GLU A 120 9.92 -10.59 -1.51
N ILE A 121 10.40 -10.01 -0.40
CA ILE A 121 10.75 -10.78 0.80
C ILE A 121 9.53 -11.52 1.34
N CYS A 122 8.37 -10.87 1.46
CA CYS A 122 7.15 -11.50 1.94
C CYS A 122 6.73 -12.67 1.02
N MET A 123 6.73 -12.45 -0.30
CA MET A 123 6.38 -13.50 -1.27
C MET A 123 7.37 -14.67 -1.24
N ARG A 124 8.66 -14.37 -1.16
CA ARG A 124 9.69 -15.41 -1.01
C ARG A 124 9.48 -16.24 0.26
N ARG A 125 9.24 -15.60 1.40
CA ARG A 125 8.97 -16.31 2.67
C ARG A 125 7.75 -17.21 2.59
N ILE A 126 6.68 -16.74 1.95
CA ILE A 126 5.49 -17.55 1.72
C ILE A 126 5.84 -18.76 0.83
N GLY A 127 6.56 -18.55 -0.25
CA GLY A 127 6.97 -19.62 -1.16
C GLY A 127 7.88 -20.65 -0.47
N GLU A 128 8.91 -20.20 0.25
CA GLU A 128 9.84 -21.08 0.98
C GLU A 128 9.14 -21.89 2.09
N PHE A 129 8.09 -21.34 2.70
CA PHE A 129 7.28 -22.07 3.67
C PHE A 129 6.63 -23.30 3.03
N TYR A 130 6.02 -23.16 1.83
CA TYR A 130 5.37 -24.29 1.14
C TYR A 130 6.37 -25.24 0.47
N ARG A 131 7.56 -24.77 0.10
CA ARG A 131 8.64 -25.62 -0.42
C ARG A 131 9.16 -26.65 0.57
N ARG A 132 8.87 -26.51 1.85
CA ARG A 132 9.21 -27.54 2.84
C ARG A 132 8.46 -28.86 2.57
N ASP A 133 7.23 -28.76 2.05
CA ASP A 133 6.40 -29.91 1.71
C ASP A 133 6.59 -30.34 0.25
N ASP A 134 6.90 -29.42 -0.65
CA ASP A 134 7.15 -29.67 -2.07
C ASP A 134 8.37 -28.85 -2.56
N PRO A 135 9.58 -29.42 -2.53
CA PRO A 135 10.80 -28.72 -2.96
C PRO A 135 10.80 -28.28 -4.44
N ALA A 136 9.98 -28.92 -5.30
CA ALA A 136 9.86 -28.58 -6.71
C ALA A 136 8.89 -27.42 -6.98
N LEU A 137 8.19 -26.94 -5.96
CA LEU A 137 7.21 -25.86 -6.09
C LEU A 137 7.83 -24.60 -6.71
N GLU A 138 7.25 -24.12 -7.81
CA GLU A 138 7.64 -22.86 -8.44
C GLU A 138 7.23 -21.68 -7.55
N LEU A 139 8.16 -20.76 -7.28
CA LEU A 139 7.88 -19.60 -6.43
C LEU A 139 7.03 -18.56 -7.18
N SER A 140 5.97 -18.12 -6.52
CA SER A 140 5.09 -17.08 -7.05
C SER A 140 5.68 -15.69 -6.85
N SER A 141 5.53 -14.84 -7.86
CA SER A 141 5.77 -13.39 -7.75
C SER A 141 4.64 -12.67 -7.00
N GLY A 142 3.48 -13.31 -6.84
CA GLY A 142 2.26 -12.74 -6.27
C GLY A 142 1.60 -11.67 -7.17
N TYR A 143 2.00 -11.56 -8.44
CA TYR A 143 1.29 -10.80 -9.44
C TYR A 143 0.16 -11.65 -10.05
N HIS A 144 -0.71 -11.02 -10.81
CA HIS A 144 -1.77 -11.74 -11.55
C HIS A 144 -1.16 -12.33 -12.83
N ASP A 145 -0.53 -13.50 -12.69
CA ASP A 145 0.16 -14.21 -13.75
C ASP A 145 -0.07 -15.73 -13.62
N PRO A 146 0.24 -16.52 -14.67
CA PRO A 146 0.06 -17.98 -14.66
C PRO A 146 0.87 -18.69 -13.57
N VAL A 147 2.05 -18.17 -13.20
CA VAL A 147 2.90 -18.76 -12.15
C VAL A 147 2.20 -18.65 -10.80
N THR A 148 1.63 -17.48 -10.51
CA THR A 148 0.85 -17.27 -9.30
C THR A 148 -0.37 -18.18 -9.25
N THR A 149 -1.06 -18.40 -10.36
CA THR A 149 -2.20 -19.32 -10.41
C THR A 149 -1.75 -20.75 -10.09
N ARG A 150 -0.70 -21.26 -10.75
CA ARG A 150 -0.14 -22.59 -10.45
C ARG A 150 0.29 -22.74 -8.99
N PHE A 151 0.92 -21.71 -8.44
CA PHE A 151 1.32 -21.70 -7.03
C PHE A 151 0.12 -21.80 -6.09
N ILE A 152 -0.96 -21.08 -6.37
CA ILE A 152 -2.21 -21.13 -5.59
C ILE A 152 -2.79 -22.55 -5.63
N ASP A 153 -2.84 -23.18 -6.80
CA ASP A 153 -3.41 -24.52 -6.98
C ASP A 153 -2.53 -25.56 -6.28
N ALA A 154 -1.22 -25.54 -6.51
CA ALA A 154 -0.28 -26.49 -5.92
C ALA A 154 -0.23 -26.43 -4.38
N THR A 155 -0.45 -25.26 -3.79
CA THR A 155 -0.42 -25.10 -2.32
C THR A 155 -1.77 -25.38 -1.65
N GLU A 156 -2.83 -25.65 -2.40
CA GLU A 156 -4.16 -25.85 -1.83
C GLU A 156 -4.25 -26.99 -0.79
N PRO A 157 -3.69 -28.20 -1.03
CA PRO A 157 -3.73 -29.27 -0.05
C PRO A 157 -3.07 -28.90 1.28
N ALA A 158 -1.91 -28.22 1.23
CA ALA A 158 -1.21 -27.75 2.41
C ALA A 158 -2.01 -26.68 3.17
N ARG A 159 -2.63 -25.74 2.43
CA ARG A 159 -3.48 -24.71 3.03
C ARG A 159 -4.71 -25.29 3.73
N ARG A 160 -5.35 -26.29 3.14
CA ARG A 160 -6.47 -27.01 3.79
C ARG A 160 -6.04 -27.67 5.08
N ARG A 161 -4.90 -28.39 5.07
CA ARG A 161 -4.34 -29.02 6.27
C ARG A 161 -4.02 -28.00 7.37
N LEU A 162 -3.52 -26.82 7.00
CA LEU A 162 -3.20 -25.73 7.91
C LEU A 162 -4.40 -24.86 8.28
N GLN A 163 -5.59 -25.16 7.79
CA GLN A 163 -6.82 -24.40 8.02
C GLN A 163 -6.72 -22.93 7.60
N ILE A 164 -5.92 -22.63 6.56
CA ILE A 164 -5.78 -21.29 6.00
C ILE A 164 -6.98 -21.02 5.09
N ALA A 165 -7.83 -20.09 5.48
CA ALA A 165 -9.00 -19.71 4.69
C ALA A 165 -8.56 -19.16 3.32
N PRO A 166 -9.32 -19.47 2.22
CA PRO A 166 -8.99 -18.97 0.88
C PRO A 166 -8.83 -17.45 0.82
N ASP A 167 -9.66 -16.72 1.54
CA ASP A 167 -9.64 -15.25 1.59
C ASP A 167 -8.39 -14.68 2.28
N CYS A 168 -7.73 -15.46 3.14
CA CYS A 168 -6.45 -15.07 3.73
C CYS A 168 -5.27 -15.22 2.76
N PHE A 169 -5.44 -16.00 1.68
CA PHE A 169 -4.37 -16.33 0.75
C PHE A 169 -4.47 -15.61 -0.58
N ARG A 170 -5.69 -15.47 -1.12
CA ARG A 170 -5.95 -14.85 -2.41
C ARG A 170 -6.79 -13.59 -2.23
N ARG A 171 -6.31 -12.49 -2.82
CA ARG A 171 -7.09 -11.25 -2.91
C ARG A 171 -8.29 -11.47 -3.82
N GLN A 172 -9.48 -11.11 -3.35
CA GLN A 172 -10.66 -10.97 -4.19
C GLN A 172 -10.49 -9.74 -5.09
N ALA A 173 -10.85 -9.88 -6.36
CA ALA A 173 -10.62 -8.84 -7.39
C ALA A 173 -11.55 -7.64 -7.18
#